data_0144dec85ef84aec46d074c9def18392
#
_entry.id   0144dec85ef84aec46d074c9def18392
#
_cell.length_a   1.000
_cell.length_b   1.000
_cell.length_c   1.000
_cell.angle_alpha   90.00
_cell.angle_beta   90.00
_cell.angle_gamma   90.00
#
_symmetry.space_group_name_H-M   'P 1'
#
loop_
_entity.id
_entity.type
_entity.pdbx_description
1 polymer ?
#
loop_
_entity_poly.entity_id
_entity_poly.type
_entity_poly.pdbx_seq_one_letter_code
_entity_poly.pdbx_strand_id
1 'polypeptide(L)'
;VRTERQRTAPSRAARSLSFLERRSLAISLTLVLIASIRIIATYTVFSRTSDEPAHIACGMEWLDKGVYRWEPQHPPLARVAAALGPYLLGIRSQGTVKRNLFSMTYEGIAILDRDQHDDLTLALARLGILPFFWIACLVVYWWGKRYFGAAVGAVSVFLFSFLPPVLAHAGLATTDMALTAFLGAAFLSGLVWTGQPTPAHAVWFGACTGLAVLSKFSCLVFLPASVAAALAWHVFSERPKMAWLARAVKERLPSFGLAVLVACLLIWAGYRFSFGRGLPAPELYSGIQTVIMHNTEGHPGYLLGERSTTGWWYFFEVALAVKTPLAFLILLGFGVALALRRQPRYRRPWLPLAFAGGILLAGVFSRINIGLRHVLPVYIGFAVLTAVAVVRLWELAETRKWVRIGLPLLVVWLAGSSLLSHPDYLAYFNELGGSEPEKILVDSDLDWGQDLKRLARRLHEAGAREVAFLPLTLGDIEHEMGLPAIQGMDVQRPSPGWNAVGVTCWKELRLGLGDKHPEAALWPDRIEPTERVGKSVLLYYFP
;
A
#
# COMPACT_ATOMS: atom_id res chain seq x y z
N VAL A 1 -46.40 -20.26 -38.94
CA VAL A 1 -46.40 -20.56 -37.49
C VAL A 1 -45.24 -19.80 -36.86
N ARG A 2 -45.51 -18.60 -36.27
CA ARG A 2 -44.54 -17.85 -35.48
C ARG A 2 -44.49 -18.51 -34.11
N THR A 3 -43.39 -19.17 -33.77
CA THR A 3 -43.06 -19.65 -32.45
C THR A 3 -42.85 -18.43 -31.54
N GLU A 4 -43.85 -18.10 -30.70
CA GLU A 4 -43.66 -17.19 -29.57
C GLU A 4 -42.56 -17.74 -28.65
N ARG A 5 -41.40 -17.10 -28.66
CA ARG A 5 -40.43 -17.33 -27.61
C ARG A 5 -41.03 -16.86 -26.30
N GLN A 6 -41.49 -17.79 -25.47
CA GLN A 6 -41.85 -17.53 -24.08
C GLN A 6 -40.68 -16.80 -23.42
N ARG A 7 -40.86 -15.53 -23.08
CA ARG A 7 -39.93 -14.77 -22.23
C ARG A 7 -40.03 -15.35 -20.82
N THR A 8 -39.19 -16.31 -20.51
CA THR A 8 -39.01 -16.80 -19.13
C THR A 8 -38.63 -15.63 -18.23
N ALA A 9 -39.28 -15.51 -17.08
CA ALA A 9 -39.00 -14.47 -16.11
C ALA A 9 -37.47 -14.52 -15.74
N PRO A 10 -36.82 -13.38 -15.62
CA PRO A 10 -35.39 -13.35 -15.30
C PRO A 10 -35.13 -14.04 -13.96
N SER A 11 -34.07 -14.83 -13.92
CA SER A 11 -33.64 -15.56 -12.72
C SER A 11 -33.31 -14.62 -11.55
N ARG A 12 -33.22 -15.16 -10.32
CA ARG A 12 -32.81 -14.34 -9.14
C ARG A 12 -31.46 -13.71 -9.31
N ALA A 13 -30.47 -14.46 -9.80
CA ALA A 13 -29.11 -13.92 -10.03
C ALA A 13 -29.14 -12.84 -11.12
N ALA A 14 -29.89 -13.05 -12.21
CA ALA A 14 -30.03 -12.03 -13.25
C ALA A 14 -30.67 -10.74 -12.74
N ARG A 15 -31.66 -10.82 -11.84
CA ARG A 15 -32.30 -9.65 -11.23
C ARG A 15 -31.37 -8.90 -10.28
N SER A 16 -30.62 -9.61 -9.42
CA SER A 16 -29.65 -8.99 -8.50
C SER A 16 -28.46 -8.38 -9.23
N LEU A 17 -27.92 -9.03 -10.26
CA LEU A 17 -26.88 -8.44 -11.10
C LEU A 17 -27.38 -7.19 -11.84
N SER A 18 -28.57 -7.23 -12.42
CA SER A 18 -29.18 -6.08 -13.08
C SER A 18 -29.43 -4.90 -12.10
N PHE A 19 -29.79 -5.17 -10.85
CA PHE A 19 -29.88 -4.15 -9.81
C PHE A 19 -28.50 -3.56 -9.51
N LEU A 20 -27.48 -4.42 -9.29
CA LEU A 20 -26.11 -4.02 -9.04
C LEU A 20 -25.54 -3.19 -10.20
N GLU A 21 -25.80 -3.57 -11.44
CA GLU A 21 -25.38 -2.82 -12.63
C GLU A 21 -25.98 -1.41 -12.68
N ARG A 22 -27.29 -1.30 -12.47
CA ARG A 22 -28.00 -0.01 -12.47
C ARG A 22 -27.56 0.93 -11.34
N ARG A 23 -27.18 0.38 -10.19
CA ARG A 23 -26.80 1.14 -9.00
C ARG A 23 -25.28 1.12 -8.73
N SER A 24 -24.49 0.59 -9.66
CA SER A 24 -23.06 0.34 -9.47
C SER A 24 -22.28 1.55 -8.97
N LEU A 25 -22.54 2.75 -9.51
CA LEU A 25 -21.86 3.97 -9.08
C LEU A 25 -22.27 4.36 -7.65
N ALA A 26 -23.57 4.37 -7.35
CA ALA A 26 -24.06 4.72 -6.00
C ALA A 26 -23.52 3.77 -4.94
N ILE A 27 -23.55 2.45 -5.22
CA ILE A 27 -23.00 1.43 -4.34
C ILE A 27 -21.50 1.65 -4.13
N SER A 28 -20.73 1.92 -5.21
CA SER A 28 -19.30 2.18 -5.12
C SER A 28 -19.00 3.43 -4.28
N LEU A 29 -19.74 4.53 -4.46
CA LEU A 29 -19.57 5.74 -3.66
C LEU A 29 -19.88 5.50 -2.17
N THR A 30 -20.93 4.73 -1.87
CA THR A 30 -21.25 4.35 -0.48
C THR A 30 -20.14 3.52 0.15
N LEU A 31 -19.57 2.55 -0.59
CA LEU A 31 -18.46 1.73 -0.11
C LEU A 31 -17.21 2.56 0.14
N VAL A 32 -16.87 3.49 -0.76
CA VAL A 32 -15.74 4.42 -0.58
C VAL A 32 -15.97 5.32 0.63
N LEU A 33 -17.18 5.82 0.84
CA LEU A 33 -17.51 6.62 2.02
C LEU A 33 -17.33 5.82 3.32
N ILE A 34 -17.87 4.60 3.38
CA ILE A 34 -17.71 3.71 4.55
C ILE A 34 -16.23 3.44 4.82
N ALA A 35 -15.45 3.11 3.79
CA ALA A 35 -14.04 2.86 3.93
C ALA A 35 -13.28 4.14 4.40
N SER A 36 -13.64 5.31 3.86
CA SER A 36 -13.04 6.59 4.27
C SER A 36 -13.31 6.90 5.73
N ILE A 37 -14.53 6.67 6.21
CA ILE A 37 -14.87 6.84 7.64
C ILE A 37 -14.03 5.89 8.50
N ARG A 38 -13.90 4.63 8.09
CA ARG A 38 -13.08 3.63 8.80
C ARG A 38 -11.60 4.01 8.84
N ILE A 39 -11.06 4.58 7.75
CA ILE A 39 -9.68 5.07 7.68
C ILE A 39 -9.50 6.26 8.63
N ILE A 40 -10.36 7.27 8.52
CA ILE A 40 -10.29 8.49 9.35
C ILE A 40 -10.40 8.14 10.84
N ALA A 41 -11.24 7.17 11.21
CA ALA A 41 -11.39 6.71 12.59
C ALA A 41 -10.10 6.12 13.20
N THR A 42 -9.08 5.81 12.39
CA THR A 42 -7.77 5.35 12.88
C THR A 42 -6.81 6.49 13.21
N TYR A 43 -7.04 7.70 12.72
CA TYR A 43 -6.04 8.78 12.75
C TYR A 43 -5.60 9.20 14.15
N THR A 44 -6.52 9.23 15.09
CA THR A 44 -6.27 9.62 16.49
C THR A 44 -5.94 8.42 17.40
N VAL A 45 -6.13 7.18 16.90
CA VAL A 45 -5.86 5.96 17.66
C VAL A 45 -4.36 5.68 17.72
N PHE A 46 -3.67 5.89 16.60
CA PHE A 46 -2.28 5.54 16.43
C PHE A 46 -1.34 6.74 16.52
N SER A 47 -0.20 6.53 17.18
CA SER A 47 0.96 7.41 17.07
C SER A 47 1.50 7.47 15.65
N ARG A 48 2.42 8.39 15.40
CA ARG A 48 3.13 8.43 14.10
C ARG A 48 3.94 7.15 13.88
N THR A 49 4.00 6.70 12.65
CA THR A 49 4.94 5.65 12.22
C THR A 49 6.33 6.25 11.96
N SER A 50 7.36 5.41 11.88
CA SER A 50 8.75 5.86 11.69
C SER A 50 8.97 6.75 10.48
N ASP A 51 8.25 6.52 9.36
CA ASP A 51 8.47 7.23 8.10
C ASP A 51 7.64 8.52 7.97
N GLU A 52 6.48 8.62 8.65
CA GLU A 52 5.56 9.75 8.48
C GLU A 52 6.22 11.13 8.73
N PRO A 53 7.04 11.32 9.79
CA PRO A 53 7.69 12.61 10.01
C PRO A 53 8.59 13.03 8.86
N ALA A 54 9.40 12.11 8.32
CA ALA A 54 10.29 12.41 7.19
C ALA A 54 9.51 12.80 5.93
N HIS A 55 8.39 12.15 5.65
CA HIS A 55 7.52 12.49 4.53
C HIS A 55 6.89 13.88 4.68
N ILE A 56 6.43 14.21 5.88
CA ILE A 56 5.84 15.53 6.21
C ILE A 56 6.91 16.63 6.07
N ALA A 57 8.12 16.42 6.61
CA ALA A 57 9.22 17.39 6.51
C ALA A 57 9.59 17.71 5.06
N CYS A 58 9.74 16.69 4.21
CA CYS A 58 10.07 16.89 2.80
C CYS A 58 8.95 17.58 2.02
N GLY A 59 7.69 17.27 2.32
CA GLY A 59 6.54 17.95 1.74
C GLY A 59 6.45 19.41 2.20
N MET A 60 6.73 19.68 3.48
CA MET A 60 6.77 21.04 4.04
C MET A 60 7.89 21.87 3.42
N GLU A 61 9.08 21.29 3.21
CA GLU A 61 10.17 21.98 2.50
C GLU A 61 9.74 22.44 1.11
N TRP A 62 9.00 21.59 0.37
CA TRP A 62 8.48 21.93 -0.95
C TRP A 62 7.47 23.07 -0.90
N LEU A 63 6.54 23.05 0.08
CA LEU A 63 5.48 24.06 0.22
C LEU A 63 6.02 25.39 0.73
N ASP A 64 6.86 25.37 1.76
CA ASP A 64 7.32 26.53 2.51
C ASP A 64 8.56 27.18 1.90
N LYS A 65 9.56 26.38 1.52
CA LYS A 65 10.85 26.87 1.02
C LYS A 65 10.96 26.86 -0.51
N GLY A 66 10.04 26.21 -1.21
CA GLY A 66 10.05 26.11 -2.68
C GLY A 66 11.19 25.26 -3.25
N VAL A 67 11.82 24.41 -2.43
CA VAL A 67 12.92 23.51 -2.81
C VAL A 67 12.59 22.08 -2.38
N TYR A 68 13.37 21.10 -2.87
CA TYR A 68 13.22 19.70 -2.52
C TYR A 68 14.60 19.05 -2.35
N ARG A 69 15.20 19.19 -1.15
CA ARG A 69 16.61 18.87 -0.89
C ARG A 69 16.85 17.96 0.31
N TRP A 70 15.83 17.76 1.19
CA TRP A 70 16.00 16.93 2.37
C TRP A 70 16.38 15.51 2.00
N GLU A 71 15.56 14.87 1.20
CA GLU A 71 15.74 13.47 0.82
C GLU A 71 15.12 13.24 -0.57
N PRO A 72 15.94 13.02 -1.61
CA PRO A 72 15.44 12.85 -2.97
C PRO A 72 14.94 11.45 -3.31
N GLN A 73 15.14 10.45 -2.43
CA GLN A 73 14.78 9.04 -2.67
C GLN A 73 13.28 8.84 -2.97
N HIS A 74 12.42 9.68 -2.41
CA HIS A 74 10.99 9.65 -2.68
C HIS A 74 10.55 10.93 -3.39
N PRO A 75 9.76 10.82 -4.47
CA PRO A 75 9.26 11.99 -5.20
C PRO A 75 8.25 12.82 -4.39
N PRO A 76 7.95 14.08 -4.81
CA PRO A 76 7.25 15.05 -3.97
C PRO A 76 5.75 14.86 -3.83
N LEU A 77 5.03 14.19 -4.76
CA LEU A 77 3.57 14.28 -4.85
C LEU A 77 2.84 13.89 -3.56
N ALA A 78 3.09 12.71 -3.03
CA ALA A 78 2.44 12.24 -1.81
C ALA A 78 2.91 13.01 -0.57
N ARG A 79 4.19 13.38 -0.53
CA ARG A 79 4.79 14.14 0.55
C ARG A 79 4.21 15.55 0.65
N VAL A 80 4.05 16.21 -0.48
CA VAL A 80 3.39 17.52 -0.56
C VAL A 80 1.93 17.42 -0.13
N ALA A 81 1.22 16.37 -0.55
CA ALA A 81 -0.16 16.13 -0.13
C ALA A 81 -0.26 15.90 1.39
N ALA A 82 0.67 15.14 1.99
CA ALA A 82 0.73 14.94 3.43
C ALA A 82 1.03 16.24 4.19
N ALA A 83 1.94 17.07 3.70
CA ALA A 83 2.28 18.33 4.34
C ALA A 83 1.22 19.46 4.13
N LEU A 84 0.31 19.28 3.17
CA LEU A 84 -0.64 20.33 2.80
C LEU A 84 -1.59 20.72 3.93
N GLY A 85 -2.15 19.75 4.65
CA GLY A 85 -3.03 20.02 5.79
C GLY A 85 -2.33 20.83 6.89
N PRO A 86 -1.19 20.38 7.43
CA PRO A 86 -0.37 21.18 8.34
C PRO A 86 0.01 22.57 7.81
N TYR A 87 0.39 22.65 6.54
CA TYR A 87 0.72 23.95 5.92
C TYR A 87 -0.46 24.93 5.90
N LEU A 88 -1.67 24.44 5.61
CA LEU A 88 -2.89 25.25 5.62
C LEU A 88 -3.30 25.72 7.03
N LEU A 89 -2.90 24.99 8.08
CA LEU A 89 -3.01 25.43 9.49
C LEU A 89 -1.98 26.52 9.87
N GLY A 90 -1.12 26.93 8.95
CA GLY A 90 -0.07 27.91 9.23
C GLY A 90 1.23 27.33 9.77
N ILE A 91 1.34 26.01 9.88
CA ILE A 91 2.59 25.35 10.29
C ILE A 91 3.60 25.47 9.14
N ARG A 92 4.86 25.69 9.50
CA ARG A 92 5.99 25.87 8.57
C ARG A 92 7.18 25.00 9.00
N SER A 93 8.22 24.98 8.18
CA SER A 93 9.49 24.38 8.55
C SER A 93 10.02 24.95 9.86
N GLN A 94 10.55 24.08 10.73
CA GLN A 94 11.01 24.47 12.06
C GLN A 94 12.50 24.85 12.11
N GLY A 95 13.22 24.65 11.01
CA GLY A 95 14.60 25.11 10.87
C GLY A 95 15.64 24.12 11.38
N THR A 96 15.32 22.85 11.51
CA THR A 96 16.28 21.80 11.85
C THR A 96 17.49 21.83 10.88
N VAL A 97 18.69 21.79 11.43
CA VAL A 97 19.92 21.80 10.63
C VAL A 97 20.20 20.39 10.08
N LYS A 98 20.39 20.28 8.78
CA LYS A 98 20.71 19.01 8.11
C LYS A 98 22.13 18.57 8.50
N ARG A 99 22.26 17.58 9.39
CA ARG A 99 23.53 17.01 9.87
C ARG A 99 23.77 15.57 9.42
N ASN A 100 22.68 14.77 9.33
CA ASN A 100 22.72 13.34 9.00
C ASN A 100 21.41 12.93 8.32
N LEU A 101 21.26 11.63 8.03
CA LEU A 101 20.06 11.05 7.43
C LEU A 101 18.80 11.23 8.27
N PHE A 102 18.90 11.29 9.60
CA PHE A 102 17.77 11.43 10.50
C PHE A 102 17.30 12.89 10.67
N SER A 103 18.06 13.88 10.17
CA SER A 103 17.71 15.30 10.35
C SER A 103 16.34 15.66 9.78
N MET A 104 15.91 15.02 8.67
CA MET A 104 14.57 15.21 8.11
C MET A 104 13.49 14.65 9.03
N THR A 105 13.74 13.53 9.71
CA THR A 105 12.81 12.94 10.67
C THR A 105 12.63 13.86 11.87
N TYR A 106 13.74 14.42 12.41
CA TYR A 106 13.67 15.41 13.49
C TYR A 106 12.94 16.70 13.07
N GLU A 107 13.11 17.16 11.83
CA GLU A 107 12.34 18.29 11.29
C GLU A 107 10.84 17.95 11.24
N GLY A 108 10.50 16.75 10.80
CA GLY A 108 9.10 16.29 10.74
C GLY A 108 8.47 16.14 12.13
N ILE A 109 9.24 15.67 13.11
CA ILE A 109 8.81 15.60 14.51
C ILE A 109 8.55 17.02 15.04
N ALA A 110 9.48 17.94 14.83
CA ALA A 110 9.31 19.33 15.24
C ALA A 110 8.12 20.03 14.56
N ILE A 111 7.78 19.66 13.32
CA ILE A 111 6.57 20.13 12.63
C ILE A 111 5.31 19.56 13.29
N LEU A 112 5.33 18.29 13.68
CA LEU A 112 4.20 17.62 14.32
C LEU A 112 3.97 18.15 15.72
N ASP A 113 5.03 18.29 16.53
CA ASP A 113 4.98 18.68 17.96
C ASP A 113 4.75 20.19 18.16
N ARG A 114 4.79 20.98 17.10
CA ARG A 114 4.53 22.42 17.22
C ARG A 114 3.14 22.65 17.80
N ASP A 115 3.05 23.50 18.79
CA ASP A 115 1.81 23.94 19.46
C ASP A 115 1.10 22.84 20.29
N GLN A 116 1.77 21.73 20.63
CA GLN A 116 1.21 20.59 21.38
C GLN A 116 -0.07 20.01 20.78
N HIS A 117 -0.20 20.06 19.44
CA HIS A 117 -1.36 19.58 18.70
C HIS A 117 -1.03 18.41 17.75
N ASP A 118 -0.11 17.54 18.16
CA ASP A 118 0.39 16.38 17.39
C ASP A 118 -0.71 15.59 16.71
N ASP A 119 -1.79 15.30 17.43
CA ASP A 119 -2.88 14.47 16.92
C ASP A 119 -3.62 15.11 15.77
N LEU A 120 -3.88 16.42 15.82
CA LEU A 120 -4.54 17.15 14.74
C LEU A 120 -3.63 17.28 13.53
N THR A 121 -2.36 17.65 13.77
CA THR A 121 -1.37 17.85 12.71
C THR A 121 -1.12 16.54 11.95
N LEU A 122 -0.96 15.44 12.67
CA LEU A 122 -0.79 14.11 12.10
C LEU A 122 -2.06 13.64 11.36
N ALA A 123 -3.25 13.86 11.94
CA ALA A 123 -4.52 13.51 11.31
C ALA A 123 -4.72 14.27 9.98
N LEU A 124 -4.36 15.54 9.92
CA LEU A 124 -4.42 16.34 8.70
C LEU A 124 -3.38 15.91 7.66
N ALA A 125 -2.20 15.48 8.10
CA ALA A 125 -1.19 14.91 7.21
C ALA A 125 -1.69 13.60 6.58
N ARG A 126 -2.28 12.72 7.38
CA ARG A 126 -2.90 11.45 6.91
C ARG A 126 -4.09 11.72 5.98
N LEU A 127 -4.90 12.74 6.28
CA LEU A 127 -6.02 13.16 5.44
C LEU A 127 -5.56 13.56 4.02
N GLY A 128 -4.36 14.11 3.88
CA GLY A 128 -3.77 14.44 2.59
C GLY A 128 -3.55 13.22 1.68
N ILE A 129 -3.49 12.01 2.23
CA ILE A 129 -3.32 10.77 1.48
C ILE A 129 -4.66 10.16 1.03
N LEU A 130 -5.74 10.45 1.72
CA LEU A 130 -7.06 9.88 1.44
C LEU A 130 -7.55 10.09 -0.01
N PRO A 131 -7.31 11.23 -0.70
CA PRO A 131 -7.67 11.39 -2.10
C PRO A 131 -7.05 10.34 -3.03
N PHE A 132 -5.85 9.86 -2.74
CA PHE A 132 -5.22 8.80 -3.54
C PHE A 132 -5.96 7.46 -3.40
N PHE A 133 -6.50 7.16 -2.21
CA PHE A 133 -7.39 6.02 -2.04
C PHE A 133 -8.67 6.15 -2.90
N TRP A 134 -9.26 7.33 -2.98
CA TRP A 134 -10.43 7.56 -3.85
C TRP A 134 -10.09 7.34 -5.33
N ILE A 135 -8.91 7.84 -5.76
CA ILE A 135 -8.44 7.62 -7.13
C ILE A 135 -8.21 6.12 -7.40
N ALA A 136 -7.61 5.38 -6.46
CA ALA A 136 -7.43 3.93 -6.59
C ALA A 136 -8.77 3.21 -6.69
N CYS A 137 -9.76 3.57 -5.87
CA CYS A 137 -11.13 3.05 -5.96
C CYS A 137 -11.78 3.37 -7.32
N LEU A 138 -11.58 4.58 -7.84
CA LEU A 138 -12.05 4.96 -9.16
C LEU A 138 -11.39 4.11 -10.26
N VAL A 139 -10.11 3.86 -10.17
CA VAL A 139 -9.35 3.02 -11.12
C VAL A 139 -9.91 1.59 -11.15
N VAL A 140 -10.10 0.94 -10.00
CA VAL A 140 -10.64 -0.43 -9.96
C VAL A 140 -12.08 -0.47 -10.45
N TYR A 141 -12.90 0.56 -10.14
CA TYR A 141 -14.26 0.69 -10.66
C TYR A 141 -14.27 0.80 -12.19
N TRP A 142 -13.49 1.73 -12.75
CA TRP A 142 -13.45 1.96 -14.19
C TRP A 142 -12.86 0.79 -14.95
N TRP A 143 -11.82 0.15 -14.41
CA TRP A 143 -11.25 -1.05 -15.01
C TRP A 143 -12.28 -2.18 -15.07
N GLY A 144 -12.89 -2.51 -13.92
CA GLY A 144 -13.95 -3.53 -13.84
C GLY A 144 -15.10 -3.23 -14.79
N LYS A 145 -15.64 -2.00 -14.74
CA LYS A 145 -16.76 -1.58 -15.57
C LYS A 145 -16.48 -1.63 -17.06
N ARG A 146 -15.32 -1.10 -17.49
CA ARG A 146 -14.99 -0.98 -18.91
C ARG A 146 -14.75 -2.33 -19.61
N TYR A 147 -14.10 -3.25 -18.92
CA TYR A 147 -13.68 -4.52 -19.52
C TYR A 147 -14.57 -5.70 -19.17
N PHE A 148 -15.33 -5.61 -18.06
CA PHE A 148 -16.05 -6.75 -17.51
C PHE A 148 -17.53 -6.45 -17.17
N GLY A 149 -17.93 -5.19 -17.17
CA GLY A 149 -19.29 -4.75 -16.86
C GLY A 149 -19.44 -4.05 -15.51
N ALA A 150 -20.55 -3.30 -15.35
CA ALA A 150 -20.72 -2.42 -14.20
C ALA A 150 -20.85 -3.15 -12.86
N ALA A 151 -21.39 -4.38 -12.86
CA ALA A 151 -21.42 -5.22 -11.67
C ALA A 151 -20.00 -5.58 -11.19
N VAL A 152 -19.12 -5.97 -12.12
CA VAL A 152 -17.71 -6.23 -11.79
C VAL A 152 -17.03 -4.97 -11.25
N GLY A 153 -17.31 -3.80 -11.83
CA GLY A 153 -16.79 -2.53 -11.30
C GLY A 153 -17.15 -2.28 -9.84
N ALA A 154 -18.43 -2.42 -9.48
CA ALA A 154 -18.89 -2.24 -8.10
C ALA A 154 -18.30 -3.28 -7.13
N VAL A 155 -18.25 -4.55 -7.54
CA VAL A 155 -17.64 -5.63 -6.74
C VAL A 155 -16.13 -5.41 -6.57
N SER A 156 -15.43 -4.87 -7.59
CA SER A 156 -14.01 -4.53 -7.48
C SER A 156 -13.76 -3.47 -6.40
N VAL A 157 -14.62 -2.44 -6.32
CA VAL A 157 -14.53 -1.42 -5.27
C VAL A 157 -14.77 -2.04 -3.89
N PHE A 158 -15.79 -2.90 -3.72
CA PHE A 158 -16.01 -3.61 -2.46
C PHE A 158 -14.76 -4.39 -2.04
N LEU A 159 -14.25 -5.23 -2.94
CA LEU A 159 -13.09 -6.07 -2.65
C LEU A 159 -11.85 -5.24 -2.30
N PHE A 160 -11.57 -4.17 -3.04
CA PHE A 160 -10.42 -3.31 -2.81
C PHE A 160 -10.53 -2.53 -1.50
N SER A 161 -11.69 -1.90 -1.25
CA SER A 161 -11.91 -1.02 -0.10
C SER A 161 -12.14 -1.77 1.23
N PHE A 162 -12.24 -3.11 1.19
CA PHE A 162 -12.33 -3.96 2.39
C PHE A 162 -11.05 -4.74 2.68
N LEU A 163 -9.97 -4.53 1.94
CA LEU A 163 -8.68 -5.15 2.24
C LEU A 163 -7.96 -4.39 3.37
N PRO A 164 -7.64 -5.05 4.51
CA PRO A 164 -6.92 -4.41 5.61
C PRO A 164 -5.61 -3.75 5.18
N PRO A 165 -4.73 -4.36 4.33
CA PRO A 165 -3.52 -3.68 3.87
C PRO A 165 -3.79 -2.39 3.08
N VAL A 166 -4.86 -2.35 2.29
CA VAL A 166 -5.26 -1.14 1.55
C VAL A 166 -5.73 -0.05 2.53
N LEU A 167 -6.57 -0.41 3.51
CA LEU A 167 -7.07 0.52 4.52
C LEU A 167 -5.93 1.06 5.39
N ALA A 168 -4.95 0.21 5.76
CA ALA A 168 -3.77 0.60 6.51
C ALA A 168 -3.00 1.72 5.79
N HIS A 169 -2.56 1.45 4.57
CA HIS A 169 -1.70 2.39 3.83
C HIS A 169 -2.46 3.58 3.24
N ALA A 170 -3.81 3.52 3.18
CA ALA A 170 -4.64 4.69 2.90
C ALA A 170 -4.76 5.63 4.12
N GLY A 171 -4.47 5.14 5.31
CA GLY A 171 -4.53 5.87 6.58
C GLY A 171 -3.20 6.42 7.09
N LEU A 172 -2.11 6.30 6.34
CA LEU A 172 -0.76 6.73 6.74
C LEU A 172 -0.21 7.79 5.77
N ALA A 173 0.55 8.74 6.30
CA ALA A 173 1.16 9.82 5.52
C ALA A 173 2.42 9.34 4.76
N THR A 174 2.24 8.33 3.89
CA THR A 174 3.28 7.67 3.10
C THR A 174 3.02 7.74 1.60
N THR A 175 3.95 7.24 0.80
CA THR A 175 3.90 7.34 -0.68
C THR A 175 3.16 6.20 -1.36
N ASP A 176 2.83 5.13 -0.65
CA ASP A 176 2.41 3.84 -1.23
C ASP A 176 1.02 3.88 -1.84
N MET A 177 0.08 4.59 -1.21
CA MET A 177 -1.28 4.74 -1.75
C MET A 177 -1.30 5.61 -3.02
N ALA A 178 -0.46 6.66 -3.08
CA ALA A 178 -0.34 7.49 -4.27
C ALA A 178 0.24 6.69 -5.45
N LEU A 179 1.28 5.88 -5.21
CA LEU A 179 1.78 4.95 -6.22
C LEU A 179 0.69 3.99 -6.68
N THR A 180 -0.04 3.38 -5.75
CA THR A 180 -1.13 2.44 -6.05
C THR A 180 -2.16 3.07 -6.98
N ALA A 181 -2.60 4.28 -6.67
CA ALA A 181 -3.57 5.03 -7.47
C ALA A 181 -3.05 5.31 -8.88
N PHE A 182 -1.88 5.94 -8.98
CA PHE A 182 -1.40 6.43 -10.27
C PHE A 182 -0.72 5.37 -11.12
N LEU A 183 -0.12 4.32 -10.55
CA LEU A 183 0.37 3.19 -11.33
C LEU A 183 -0.80 2.43 -11.99
N GLY A 184 -1.88 2.18 -11.22
CA GLY A 184 -3.10 1.60 -11.76
C GLY A 184 -3.75 2.48 -12.84
N ALA A 185 -3.80 3.80 -12.60
CA ALA A 185 -4.31 4.77 -13.57
C ALA A 185 -3.45 4.83 -14.85
N ALA A 186 -2.11 4.80 -14.72
CA ALA A 186 -1.20 4.79 -15.85
C ALA A 186 -1.38 3.53 -16.70
N PHE A 187 -1.45 2.36 -16.08
CA PHE A 187 -1.66 1.12 -16.81
C PHE A 187 -3.03 1.11 -17.52
N LEU A 188 -4.11 1.49 -16.81
CA LEU A 188 -5.47 1.54 -17.38
C LEU A 188 -5.58 2.56 -18.51
N SER A 189 -5.06 3.77 -18.35
CA SER A 189 -5.05 4.79 -19.41
C SER A 189 -4.18 4.39 -20.59
N GLY A 190 -3.07 3.71 -20.34
CA GLY A 190 -2.24 3.07 -21.38
C GLY A 190 -3.00 2.02 -22.19
N LEU A 191 -3.82 1.17 -21.54
CA LEU A 191 -4.70 0.21 -22.23
C LEU A 191 -5.76 0.93 -23.08
N VAL A 192 -6.33 2.03 -22.60
CA VAL A 192 -7.30 2.84 -23.35
C VAL A 192 -6.63 3.48 -24.57
N TRP A 193 -5.46 4.08 -24.37
CA TRP A 193 -4.67 4.70 -25.42
C TRP A 193 -4.22 3.67 -26.48
N THR A 194 -3.77 2.49 -26.09
CA THR A 194 -3.40 1.44 -27.08
C THR A 194 -4.59 0.98 -27.93
N GLY A 195 -5.81 1.01 -27.38
CA GLY A 195 -7.05 0.71 -28.10
C GLY A 195 -7.50 1.83 -29.03
N GLN A 196 -7.30 3.09 -28.63
CA GLN A 196 -7.69 4.31 -29.34
C GLN A 196 -6.62 5.39 -29.16
N PRO A 197 -5.59 5.44 -30.04
CA PRO A 197 -4.43 6.32 -29.88
C PRO A 197 -4.73 7.79 -30.27
N THR A 198 -5.73 8.40 -29.63
CA THR A 198 -6.08 9.81 -29.81
C THR A 198 -5.15 10.71 -28.97
N PRO A 199 -4.97 12.01 -29.34
CA PRO A 199 -4.22 12.97 -28.54
C PRO A 199 -4.74 13.07 -27.09
N ALA A 200 -6.05 13.06 -26.89
CA ALA A 200 -6.65 13.13 -25.57
C ALA A 200 -6.26 11.92 -24.69
N HIS A 201 -6.33 10.69 -25.26
CA HIS A 201 -5.90 9.50 -24.52
C HIS A 201 -4.38 9.49 -24.27
N ALA A 202 -3.57 10.02 -25.19
CA ALA A 202 -2.13 10.20 -24.98
C ALA A 202 -1.82 11.17 -23.84
N VAL A 203 -2.53 12.31 -23.77
CA VAL A 203 -2.41 13.27 -22.65
C VAL A 203 -2.76 12.60 -21.31
N TRP A 204 -3.88 11.87 -21.24
CA TRP A 204 -4.25 11.16 -20.02
C TRP A 204 -3.22 10.10 -19.61
N PHE A 205 -2.73 9.31 -20.58
CA PHE A 205 -1.69 8.32 -20.31
C PHE A 205 -0.40 8.95 -19.80
N GLY A 206 0.05 10.03 -20.46
CA GLY A 206 1.22 10.80 -20.03
C GLY A 206 1.04 11.41 -18.64
N ALA A 207 -0.13 12.00 -18.38
CA ALA A 207 -0.43 12.59 -17.08
C ALA A 207 -0.43 11.56 -15.95
N CYS A 208 -1.12 10.42 -16.12
CA CYS A 208 -1.13 9.36 -15.13
C CYS A 208 0.28 8.78 -14.90
N THR A 209 1.09 8.64 -15.96
CA THR A 209 2.47 8.14 -15.86
C THR A 209 3.36 9.15 -15.11
N GLY A 210 3.29 10.45 -15.45
CA GLY A 210 4.03 11.49 -14.75
C GLY A 210 3.69 11.55 -13.26
N LEU A 211 2.40 11.48 -12.92
CA LEU A 211 1.94 11.44 -11.52
C LEU A 211 2.36 10.15 -10.79
N ALA A 212 2.42 9.00 -11.48
CA ALA A 212 2.92 7.77 -10.91
C ALA A 212 4.43 7.87 -10.58
N VAL A 213 5.23 8.46 -11.47
CA VAL A 213 6.66 8.74 -11.21
C VAL A 213 6.82 9.71 -10.04
N LEU A 214 6.00 10.77 -9.98
CA LEU A 214 5.99 11.73 -8.88
C LEU A 214 5.49 11.15 -7.54
N SER A 215 4.86 9.98 -7.57
CA SER A 215 4.41 9.28 -6.35
C SER A 215 5.53 8.44 -5.74
N LYS A 216 6.19 7.55 -6.54
CA LYS A 216 7.28 6.67 -6.09
C LYS A 216 8.07 6.13 -7.27
N PHE A 217 9.40 6.10 -7.17
CA PHE A 217 10.27 5.66 -8.28
C PHE A 217 10.12 4.19 -8.68
N SER A 218 9.56 3.33 -7.82
CA SER A 218 9.23 1.96 -8.21
C SER A 218 8.27 1.89 -9.41
N CYS A 219 7.54 2.96 -9.73
CA CYS A 219 6.78 3.10 -10.97
C CYS A 219 7.64 2.85 -12.23
N LEU A 220 8.91 3.32 -12.22
CA LEU A 220 9.86 3.19 -13.34
C LEU A 220 10.20 1.72 -13.67
N VAL A 221 10.00 0.82 -12.70
CA VAL A 221 10.20 -0.62 -12.88
C VAL A 221 8.86 -1.34 -13.03
N PHE A 222 7.86 -1.02 -12.21
CA PHE A 222 6.58 -1.72 -12.17
C PHE A 222 5.74 -1.50 -13.43
N LEU A 223 5.68 -0.27 -13.95
CA LEU A 223 4.90 0.00 -15.16
C LEU A 223 5.47 -0.72 -16.38
N PRO A 224 6.77 -0.62 -16.71
CA PRO A 224 7.38 -1.37 -17.78
C PRO A 224 7.24 -2.90 -17.63
N ALA A 225 7.44 -3.44 -16.41
CA ALA A 225 7.30 -4.86 -16.14
C ALA A 225 5.85 -5.35 -16.37
N SER A 226 4.85 -4.58 -15.92
CA SER A 226 3.43 -4.87 -16.14
C SER A 226 3.07 -4.81 -17.63
N VAL A 227 3.58 -3.81 -18.36
CA VAL A 227 3.39 -3.69 -19.82
C VAL A 227 4.08 -4.84 -20.55
N ALA A 228 5.29 -5.19 -20.16
CA ALA A 228 6.02 -6.31 -20.76
C ALA A 228 5.30 -7.65 -20.52
N ALA A 229 4.79 -7.90 -19.30
CA ALA A 229 3.99 -9.08 -19.00
C ALA A 229 2.71 -9.14 -19.85
N ALA A 230 2.00 -8.01 -20.00
CA ALA A 230 0.80 -7.92 -20.82
C ALA A 230 1.12 -8.13 -22.32
N LEU A 231 2.22 -7.56 -22.81
CA LEU A 231 2.66 -7.74 -24.20
C LEU A 231 3.11 -9.18 -24.48
N ALA A 232 3.90 -9.76 -23.58
CA ALA A 232 4.36 -11.15 -23.70
C ALA A 232 3.16 -12.11 -23.75
N TRP A 233 2.18 -11.93 -22.85
CA TRP A 233 0.95 -12.72 -22.87
C TRP A 233 0.17 -12.55 -24.17
N HIS A 234 0.03 -11.30 -24.64
CA HIS A 234 -0.67 -11.01 -25.89
C HIS A 234 0.02 -11.70 -27.10
N VAL A 235 1.35 -11.58 -27.21
CA VAL A 235 2.13 -12.20 -28.29
C VAL A 235 2.01 -13.72 -28.24
N PHE A 236 2.11 -14.31 -27.05
CA PHE A 236 1.99 -15.76 -26.86
C PHE A 236 0.59 -16.29 -27.22
N SER A 237 -0.47 -15.55 -26.78
CA SER A 237 -1.87 -16.00 -26.95
C SER A 237 -2.42 -15.76 -28.36
N GLU A 238 -2.13 -14.60 -28.94
CA GLU A 238 -2.74 -14.13 -30.20
C GLU A 238 -1.81 -14.37 -31.42
N ARG A 239 -0.51 -14.59 -31.15
CA ARG A 239 0.53 -14.80 -32.21
C ARG A 239 0.44 -13.79 -33.36
N PRO A 240 0.42 -12.46 -33.07
CA PRO A 240 0.26 -11.45 -34.12
C PRO A 240 1.42 -11.48 -35.11
N LYS A 241 1.14 -11.19 -36.39
CA LYS A 241 2.19 -11.07 -37.41
C LYS A 241 3.11 -9.89 -37.08
N MET A 242 4.43 -10.06 -37.21
CA MET A 242 5.41 -9.00 -36.93
C MET A 242 5.16 -7.71 -37.71
N ALA A 243 4.72 -7.84 -39.00
CA ALA A 243 4.36 -6.66 -39.81
C ALA A 243 3.19 -5.86 -39.18
N TRP A 244 2.24 -6.52 -38.53
CA TRP A 244 1.14 -5.86 -37.84
C TRP A 244 1.66 -5.11 -36.59
N LEU A 245 2.55 -5.75 -35.82
CA LEU A 245 3.18 -5.12 -34.66
C LEU A 245 3.97 -3.87 -35.06
N ALA A 246 4.80 -3.96 -36.08
CA ALA A 246 5.59 -2.83 -36.57
C ALA A 246 4.70 -1.66 -37.03
N ARG A 247 3.61 -1.97 -37.77
CA ARG A 247 2.62 -0.95 -38.17
C ARG A 247 1.95 -0.31 -36.94
N ALA A 248 1.51 -1.14 -36.00
CA ALA A 248 0.85 -0.65 -34.77
C ALA A 248 1.76 0.28 -33.94
N VAL A 249 3.06 -0.01 -33.85
CA VAL A 249 4.04 0.87 -33.21
C VAL A 249 4.19 2.17 -34.00
N LYS A 250 4.41 2.09 -35.33
CA LYS A 250 4.61 3.28 -36.18
C LYS A 250 3.42 4.26 -36.11
N GLU A 251 2.19 3.75 -36.13
CA GLU A 251 0.97 4.57 -36.07
C GLU A 251 0.78 5.26 -34.71
N ARG A 252 1.32 4.68 -33.64
CA ARG A 252 1.19 5.20 -32.27
C ARG A 252 2.33 6.13 -31.84
N LEU A 253 3.44 6.11 -32.56
CA LEU A 253 4.65 6.85 -32.19
C LEU A 253 4.42 8.35 -31.98
N PRO A 254 3.66 9.09 -32.84
CA PRO A 254 3.42 10.51 -32.60
C PRO A 254 2.62 10.79 -31.32
N SER A 255 1.55 10.02 -31.07
CA SER A 255 0.74 10.17 -29.86
C SER A 255 1.48 9.68 -28.61
N PHE A 256 2.40 8.72 -28.72
CA PHE A 256 3.30 8.30 -27.65
C PHE A 256 4.28 9.43 -27.30
N GLY A 257 4.86 10.10 -28.30
CA GLY A 257 5.70 11.29 -28.10
C GLY A 257 4.97 12.38 -27.30
N LEU A 258 3.68 12.61 -27.60
CA LEU A 258 2.85 13.52 -26.81
C LEU A 258 2.67 13.04 -25.35
N ALA A 259 2.44 11.74 -25.13
CA ALA A 259 2.33 11.20 -23.77
C ALA A 259 3.64 11.38 -22.97
N VAL A 260 4.79 11.11 -23.61
CA VAL A 260 6.11 11.34 -22.99
C VAL A 260 6.31 12.81 -22.66
N LEU A 261 5.99 13.72 -23.60
CA LEU A 261 6.09 15.16 -23.35
C LEU A 261 5.26 15.61 -22.15
N VAL A 262 4.00 15.16 -22.07
CA VAL A 262 3.11 15.49 -20.94
C VAL A 262 3.67 14.93 -19.63
N ALA A 263 4.15 13.68 -19.62
CA ALA A 263 4.76 13.08 -18.43
C ALA A 263 5.99 13.86 -17.97
N CYS A 264 6.90 14.22 -18.90
CA CYS A 264 8.10 14.99 -18.59
C CYS A 264 7.77 16.40 -18.05
N LEU A 265 6.79 17.08 -18.65
CA LEU A 265 6.36 18.40 -18.18
C LEU A 265 5.74 18.34 -16.78
N LEU A 266 4.92 17.34 -16.49
CA LEU A 266 4.34 17.14 -15.16
C LEU A 266 5.39 16.78 -14.11
N ILE A 267 6.34 15.91 -14.46
CA ILE A 267 7.45 15.58 -13.57
C ILE A 267 8.25 16.85 -13.27
N TRP A 268 8.61 17.64 -14.27
CA TRP A 268 9.34 18.88 -14.09
C TRP A 268 8.57 19.91 -13.25
N ALA A 269 7.25 20.03 -13.48
CA ALA A 269 6.38 20.87 -12.66
C ALA A 269 6.33 20.39 -11.20
N GLY A 270 6.30 19.07 -10.94
CA GLY A 270 6.37 18.49 -9.60
C GLY A 270 7.64 18.87 -8.83
N TYR A 271 8.74 19.08 -9.54
CA TYR A 271 9.99 19.63 -8.99
C TYR A 271 10.10 21.15 -9.17
N ARG A 272 8.95 21.86 -9.30
CA ARG A 272 8.87 23.33 -9.38
C ARG A 272 9.69 23.93 -10.51
N PHE A 273 9.79 23.21 -11.63
CA PHE A 273 10.60 23.61 -12.78
C PHE A 273 12.08 23.87 -12.43
N SER A 274 12.59 23.17 -11.41
CA SER A 274 14.00 23.25 -11.02
C SER A 274 14.91 22.92 -12.18
N PHE A 275 16.06 23.61 -12.24
CA PHE A 275 17.06 23.42 -13.27
C PHE A 275 18.45 23.49 -12.65
N GLY A 276 19.31 22.56 -12.96
CA GLY A 276 20.67 22.55 -12.41
C GLY A 276 21.60 21.64 -13.20
N ARG A 277 22.87 22.02 -13.27
CA ARG A 277 23.91 21.30 -14.03
C ARG A 277 23.51 20.99 -15.50
N GLY A 278 22.74 21.89 -16.12
CA GLY A 278 22.28 21.71 -17.49
C GLY A 278 21.08 20.74 -17.68
N LEU A 279 20.47 20.26 -16.59
CA LEU A 279 19.36 19.32 -16.62
C LEU A 279 18.12 19.85 -15.89
N PRO A 280 16.90 19.59 -16.40
CA PRO A 280 15.64 19.84 -15.69
C PRO A 280 15.48 18.82 -14.54
N ALA A 281 14.91 19.24 -13.42
CA ALA A 281 14.64 18.42 -12.23
C ALA A 281 15.87 17.61 -11.76
N PRO A 282 17.00 18.24 -11.37
CA PRO A 282 18.18 17.50 -10.93
C PRO A 282 17.91 16.59 -9.71
N GLU A 283 16.93 16.91 -8.89
CA GLU A 283 16.46 16.12 -7.75
C GLU A 283 15.91 14.76 -8.17
N LEU A 284 15.25 14.68 -9.35
CA LEU A 284 14.78 13.43 -9.92
C LEU A 284 15.94 12.44 -10.16
N TYR A 285 17.00 12.93 -10.81
CA TYR A 285 18.18 12.08 -11.12
C TYR A 285 18.90 11.64 -9.86
N SER A 286 19.08 12.56 -8.91
CA SER A 286 19.65 12.25 -7.60
C SER A 286 18.80 11.21 -6.86
N GLY A 287 17.48 11.34 -6.88
CA GLY A 287 16.56 10.40 -6.25
C GLY A 287 16.62 9.00 -6.87
N ILE A 288 16.64 8.90 -8.20
CA ILE A 288 16.79 7.63 -8.90
C ILE A 288 18.13 6.96 -8.53
N GLN A 289 19.23 7.72 -8.52
CA GLN A 289 20.55 7.20 -8.11
C GLN A 289 20.52 6.68 -6.67
N THR A 290 19.91 7.42 -5.74
CA THR A 290 19.77 7.01 -4.34
C THR A 290 18.98 5.71 -4.21
N VAL A 291 17.87 5.55 -4.95
CA VAL A 291 17.09 4.29 -4.93
C VAL A 291 17.89 3.12 -5.50
N ILE A 292 18.62 3.32 -6.59
CA ILE A 292 19.47 2.28 -7.18
C ILE A 292 20.56 1.86 -6.18
N MET A 293 21.23 2.83 -5.54
CA MET A 293 22.25 2.57 -4.53
C MET A 293 21.66 1.80 -3.34
N HIS A 294 20.54 2.27 -2.78
CA HIS A 294 19.86 1.60 -1.67
C HIS A 294 19.47 0.16 -2.02
N ASN A 295 18.91 -0.08 -3.22
CA ASN A 295 18.59 -1.45 -3.65
C ASN A 295 19.84 -2.31 -3.89
N THR A 296 20.97 -1.71 -4.29
CA THR A 296 22.24 -2.42 -4.49
C THR A 296 22.87 -2.82 -3.16
N GLU A 297 22.88 -1.91 -2.20
CA GLU A 297 23.38 -2.14 -0.84
C GLU A 297 22.46 -3.10 -0.07
N GLY A 298 21.16 -3.07 -0.38
CA GLY A 298 20.11 -3.83 0.30
C GLY A 298 19.66 -3.14 1.59
N HIS A 299 18.67 -3.73 2.22
CA HIS A 299 18.09 -3.25 3.48
C HIS A 299 17.96 -4.43 4.45
N PRO A 300 18.33 -4.27 5.73
CA PRO A 300 18.04 -5.27 6.74
C PRO A 300 16.54 -5.59 6.72
N GLY A 301 16.19 -6.86 6.61
CA GLY A 301 14.81 -7.34 6.62
C GLY A 301 14.71 -8.65 7.38
N TYR A 302 13.47 -9.00 7.76
CA TYR A 302 13.15 -10.19 8.52
C TYR A 302 12.05 -11.00 7.84
N LEU A 303 12.25 -12.29 7.73
CA LEU A 303 11.27 -13.21 7.16
C LEU A 303 11.41 -14.62 7.81
N LEU A 304 10.31 -15.16 8.34
CA LEU A 304 10.22 -16.55 8.86
C LEU A 304 11.31 -16.90 9.88
N GLY A 305 11.70 -15.96 10.73
CA GLY A 305 12.73 -16.14 11.74
C GLY A 305 14.15 -15.82 11.28
N GLU A 306 14.35 -15.53 10.01
CA GLU A 306 15.64 -15.21 9.41
C GLU A 306 15.78 -13.72 9.10
N ARG A 307 17.01 -13.22 9.08
CA ARG A 307 17.36 -11.87 8.68
C ARG A 307 18.24 -11.90 7.44
N SER A 308 18.02 -10.95 6.54
CA SER A 308 18.86 -10.78 5.36
C SER A 308 19.02 -9.30 5.03
N THR A 309 20.20 -8.91 4.53
CA THR A 309 20.43 -7.61 3.91
C THR A 309 20.27 -7.65 2.39
N THR A 310 20.22 -8.85 1.81
CA THR A 310 20.04 -9.06 0.37
C THR A 310 18.61 -9.42 -0.02
N GLY A 311 17.74 -9.64 0.97
CA GLY A 311 16.33 -9.98 0.80
C GLY A 311 16.09 -11.42 0.36
N TRP A 312 14.82 -11.73 0.10
CA TRP A 312 14.33 -13.04 -0.37
C TRP A 312 13.48 -12.84 -1.62
N TRP A 313 13.69 -13.63 -2.64
CA TRP A 313 12.91 -13.55 -3.88
C TRP A 313 11.42 -13.85 -3.69
N TYR A 314 11.05 -14.57 -2.63
CA TYR A 314 9.68 -14.95 -2.27
C TYR A 314 9.07 -14.12 -1.11
N PHE A 315 9.72 -13.03 -0.72
CA PHE A 315 9.25 -12.20 0.40
C PHE A 315 7.82 -11.69 0.19
N PHE A 316 7.56 -11.12 -0.97
CA PHE A 316 6.25 -10.53 -1.25
C PHE A 316 5.15 -11.56 -1.41
N GLU A 317 5.46 -12.77 -1.90
CA GLU A 317 4.53 -13.88 -1.98
C GLU A 317 4.11 -14.35 -0.57
N VAL A 318 5.05 -14.49 0.35
CA VAL A 318 4.76 -14.81 1.76
C VAL A 318 3.97 -13.67 2.41
N ALA A 319 4.40 -12.42 2.23
CA ALA A 319 3.69 -11.28 2.78
C ALA A 319 2.24 -11.21 2.26
N LEU A 320 2.00 -11.38 0.96
CA LEU A 320 0.67 -11.45 0.38
C LEU A 320 -0.16 -12.61 0.94
N ALA A 321 0.46 -13.78 1.11
CA ALA A 321 -0.25 -14.96 1.63
C ALA A 321 -0.77 -14.76 3.06
N VAL A 322 -0.02 -14.09 3.93
CA VAL A 322 -0.39 -13.91 5.35
C VAL A 322 -1.11 -12.59 5.64
N LYS A 323 -0.93 -11.56 4.79
CA LYS A 323 -1.53 -10.23 4.98
C LYS A 323 -2.85 -10.03 4.23
N THR A 324 -3.21 -10.92 3.32
CA THR A 324 -4.46 -10.85 2.55
C THR A 324 -5.51 -11.79 3.17
N PRO A 325 -6.77 -11.35 3.39
CA PRO A 325 -7.81 -12.24 3.92
C PRO A 325 -7.92 -13.54 3.13
N LEU A 326 -7.99 -14.70 3.80
CA LEU A 326 -8.02 -16.01 3.13
C LEU A 326 -9.23 -16.15 2.18
N ALA A 327 -10.38 -15.62 2.56
CA ALA A 327 -11.56 -15.61 1.69
C ALA A 327 -11.29 -14.87 0.38
N PHE A 328 -10.51 -13.77 0.40
CA PHE A 328 -10.09 -13.06 -0.80
C PHE A 328 -9.12 -13.90 -1.63
N LEU A 329 -8.14 -14.56 -1.01
CA LEU A 329 -7.17 -15.41 -1.71
C LEU A 329 -7.85 -16.60 -2.40
N ILE A 330 -8.85 -17.22 -1.75
CA ILE A 330 -9.66 -18.29 -2.35
C ILE A 330 -10.39 -17.76 -3.61
N LEU A 331 -11.07 -16.62 -3.48
CA LEU A 331 -11.78 -16.01 -4.62
C LEU A 331 -10.80 -15.55 -5.72
N LEU A 332 -9.62 -15.05 -5.35
CA LEU A 332 -8.55 -14.70 -6.29
C LEU A 332 -8.07 -15.93 -7.07
N GLY A 333 -7.90 -17.07 -6.40
CA GLY A 333 -7.57 -18.33 -7.07
C GLY A 333 -8.58 -18.71 -8.15
N PHE A 334 -9.88 -18.55 -7.90
CA PHE A 334 -10.92 -18.70 -8.93
C PHE A 334 -10.76 -17.67 -10.05
N GLY A 335 -10.43 -16.41 -9.72
CA GLY A 335 -10.20 -15.34 -10.71
C GLY A 335 -9.01 -15.66 -11.62
N VAL A 336 -7.92 -16.13 -11.06
CA VAL A 336 -6.73 -16.58 -11.81
C VAL A 336 -7.11 -17.74 -12.72
N ALA A 337 -7.80 -18.75 -12.22
CA ALA A 337 -8.25 -19.89 -13.03
C ALA A 337 -9.15 -19.47 -14.20
N LEU A 338 -10.02 -18.48 -14.00
CA LEU A 338 -10.84 -17.90 -15.07
C LEU A 338 -10.01 -17.10 -16.07
N ALA A 339 -9.02 -16.35 -15.62
CA ALA A 339 -8.15 -15.55 -16.49
C ALA A 339 -7.28 -16.42 -17.42
N LEU A 340 -6.84 -17.57 -16.92
CA LEU A 340 -6.02 -18.53 -17.67
C LEU A 340 -6.82 -19.35 -18.70
N ARG A 341 -8.15 -19.42 -18.53
CA ARG A 341 -9.04 -20.11 -19.48
C ARG A 341 -9.53 -19.15 -20.55
N ARG A 342 -9.68 -19.62 -21.79
CA ARG A 342 -10.34 -18.85 -22.85
C ARG A 342 -11.80 -18.62 -22.47
N GLN A 343 -12.17 -17.35 -22.24
CA GLN A 343 -13.53 -16.94 -21.88
C GLN A 343 -14.15 -16.23 -23.09
N PRO A 344 -15.18 -16.81 -23.74
CA PRO A 344 -15.83 -16.16 -24.89
C PRO A 344 -16.48 -14.81 -24.53
N ARG A 345 -16.90 -14.66 -23.27
CA ARG A 345 -17.62 -13.49 -22.76
C ARG A 345 -16.72 -12.27 -22.54
N TYR A 346 -15.47 -12.49 -22.12
CA TYR A 346 -14.57 -11.40 -21.75
C TYR A 346 -13.37 -11.34 -22.70
N ARG A 347 -13.19 -10.16 -23.27
CA ARG A 347 -12.02 -9.90 -24.11
C ARG A 347 -10.83 -9.58 -23.22
N ARG A 348 -9.81 -10.42 -23.22
CA ARG A 348 -8.55 -10.26 -22.45
C ARG A 348 -8.73 -10.28 -20.91
N PRO A 349 -9.36 -11.31 -20.33
CA PRO A 349 -9.57 -11.41 -18.87
C PRO A 349 -8.27 -11.51 -18.07
N TRP A 350 -7.15 -11.75 -18.72
CA TRP A 350 -5.81 -11.90 -18.17
C TRP A 350 -5.09 -10.56 -17.91
N LEU A 351 -5.59 -9.42 -18.41
CA LEU A 351 -4.91 -8.12 -18.21
C LEU A 351 -4.68 -7.74 -16.74
N PRO A 352 -5.63 -7.90 -15.81
CA PRO A 352 -5.38 -7.61 -14.40
C PRO A 352 -4.32 -8.55 -13.79
N LEU A 353 -4.26 -9.81 -14.25
CA LEU A 353 -3.22 -10.76 -13.83
C LEU A 353 -1.84 -10.36 -14.36
N ALA A 354 -1.76 -9.92 -15.63
CA ALA A 354 -0.50 -9.43 -16.20
C ALA A 354 0.01 -8.17 -15.48
N PHE A 355 -0.89 -7.26 -15.10
CA PHE A 355 -0.54 -6.08 -14.29
C PHE A 355 0.08 -6.47 -12.94
N ALA A 356 -0.63 -7.29 -12.16
CA ALA A 356 -0.15 -7.72 -10.85
C ALA A 356 1.10 -8.62 -10.97
N GLY A 357 1.11 -9.53 -11.94
CA GLY A 357 2.25 -10.41 -12.19
C GLY A 357 3.52 -9.67 -12.60
N GLY A 358 3.41 -8.59 -13.37
CA GLY A 358 4.56 -7.73 -13.71
C GLY A 358 5.15 -7.04 -12.49
N ILE A 359 4.31 -6.55 -11.56
CA ILE A 359 4.76 -5.95 -10.31
C ILE A 359 5.46 -6.99 -9.44
N LEU A 360 4.89 -8.19 -9.26
CA LEU A 360 5.49 -9.25 -8.46
C LEU A 360 6.81 -9.73 -9.08
N LEU A 361 6.85 -9.91 -10.40
CA LEU A 361 8.08 -10.27 -11.09
C LEU A 361 9.20 -9.24 -10.86
N ALA A 362 8.86 -7.94 -10.85
CA ALA A 362 9.82 -6.90 -10.51
C ALA A 362 10.22 -6.96 -9.02
N GLY A 363 9.27 -7.32 -8.13
CA GLY A 363 9.50 -7.50 -6.70
C GLY A 363 10.52 -8.59 -6.38
N VAL A 364 10.58 -9.67 -7.18
CA VAL A 364 11.55 -10.76 -7.04
C VAL A 364 13.01 -10.27 -7.01
N PHE A 365 13.30 -9.16 -7.71
CA PHE A 365 14.63 -8.57 -7.79
C PHE A 365 14.89 -7.47 -6.76
N SER A 366 13.91 -7.17 -5.89
CA SER A 366 14.08 -6.18 -4.82
C SER A 366 14.90 -6.75 -3.68
N ARG A 367 15.90 -5.98 -3.23
CA ARG A 367 16.66 -6.24 -2.00
C ARG A 367 16.15 -5.43 -0.81
N ILE A 368 15.04 -4.72 -0.98
CA ILE A 368 14.36 -3.96 0.07
C ILE A 368 13.08 -4.71 0.42
N ASN A 369 13.16 -5.58 1.42
CA ASN A 369 12.10 -6.48 1.86
C ASN A 369 11.65 -6.10 3.28
N ILE A 370 10.94 -4.98 3.41
CA ILE A 370 10.52 -4.38 4.67
C ILE A 370 9.00 -4.19 4.78
N GLY A 371 8.23 -4.78 3.89
CA GLY A 371 6.77 -4.78 3.99
C GLY A 371 6.04 -4.91 2.66
N LEU A 372 4.81 -5.41 2.77
CA LEU A 372 3.86 -5.58 1.68
C LEU A 372 3.56 -4.28 0.92
N ARG A 373 3.71 -3.13 1.61
CA ARG A 373 3.48 -1.79 1.06
C ARG A 373 4.23 -1.53 -0.25
N HIS A 374 5.39 -2.15 -0.43
CA HIS A 374 6.21 -1.99 -1.63
C HIS A 374 5.54 -2.52 -2.90
N VAL A 375 4.68 -3.53 -2.76
CA VAL A 375 3.91 -4.12 -3.87
C VAL A 375 2.39 -3.86 -3.74
N LEU A 376 1.97 -2.92 -2.91
CA LEU A 376 0.55 -2.57 -2.68
C LEU A 376 -0.27 -2.40 -3.97
N PRO A 377 0.26 -1.86 -5.09
CA PRO A 377 -0.48 -1.73 -6.34
C PRO A 377 -1.01 -3.04 -6.93
N VAL A 378 -0.49 -4.22 -6.56
CA VAL A 378 -1.00 -5.52 -7.03
C VAL A 378 -2.49 -5.69 -6.73
N TYR A 379 -2.97 -5.08 -5.63
CA TYR A 379 -4.37 -5.17 -5.23
C TYR A 379 -5.35 -4.51 -6.21
N ILE A 380 -4.89 -3.58 -7.05
CA ILE A 380 -5.69 -3.06 -8.18
C ILE A 380 -6.08 -4.21 -9.13
N GLY A 381 -5.07 -4.97 -9.59
CA GLY A 381 -5.30 -6.11 -10.47
C GLY A 381 -6.05 -7.26 -9.79
N PHE A 382 -5.67 -7.58 -8.56
CA PHE A 382 -6.28 -8.64 -7.77
C PHE A 382 -7.76 -8.36 -7.48
N ALA A 383 -8.14 -7.13 -7.11
CA ALA A 383 -9.53 -6.79 -6.84
C ALA A 383 -10.40 -6.94 -8.10
N VAL A 384 -9.92 -6.48 -9.27
CA VAL A 384 -10.65 -6.65 -10.53
C VAL A 384 -10.79 -8.13 -10.91
N LEU A 385 -9.70 -8.90 -10.77
CA LEU A 385 -9.68 -10.32 -11.09
C LEU A 385 -10.62 -11.13 -10.20
N THR A 386 -10.57 -10.86 -8.89
CA THR A 386 -11.45 -11.46 -7.89
C THR A 386 -12.92 -11.08 -8.12
N ALA A 387 -13.18 -9.83 -8.52
CA ALA A 387 -14.54 -9.38 -8.83
C ALA A 387 -15.14 -10.13 -10.03
N VAL A 388 -14.34 -10.42 -11.06
CA VAL A 388 -14.76 -11.27 -12.19
C VAL A 388 -15.17 -12.66 -11.68
N ALA A 389 -14.39 -13.24 -10.75
CA ALA A 389 -14.73 -14.53 -10.14
C ALA A 389 -16.04 -14.47 -9.34
N VAL A 390 -16.20 -13.46 -8.49
CA VAL A 390 -17.40 -13.29 -7.67
C VAL A 390 -18.65 -13.19 -8.54
N VAL A 391 -18.64 -12.35 -9.56
CA VAL A 391 -19.79 -12.19 -10.49
C VAL A 391 -20.07 -13.50 -11.23
N ARG A 392 -19.01 -14.19 -11.67
CA ARG A 392 -19.17 -15.48 -12.37
C ARG A 392 -19.70 -16.59 -11.47
N LEU A 393 -19.20 -16.69 -10.25
CA LEU A 393 -19.71 -17.61 -9.24
C LEU A 393 -21.15 -17.30 -8.86
N TRP A 394 -21.53 -16.02 -8.77
CA TRP A 394 -22.91 -15.63 -8.51
C TRP A 394 -23.88 -16.13 -9.60
N GLU A 395 -23.48 -16.06 -10.88
CA GLU A 395 -24.26 -16.64 -11.97
C GLU A 395 -24.39 -18.19 -11.84
N LEU A 396 -23.28 -18.85 -11.47
CA LEU A 396 -23.27 -20.29 -11.26
C LEU A 396 -24.07 -20.76 -10.05
N ALA A 397 -24.32 -19.89 -9.07
CA ALA A 397 -25.09 -20.20 -7.86
C ALA A 397 -26.55 -20.63 -8.17
N GLU A 398 -27.07 -20.32 -9.35
CA GLU A 398 -28.41 -20.77 -9.79
C GLU A 398 -28.45 -22.28 -10.06
N THR A 399 -27.39 -22.83 -10.57
CA THR A 399 -27.33 -24.25 -10.98
C THR A 399 -26.50 -25.13 -10.02
N ARG A 400 -25.63 -24.50 -9.18
CA ARG A 400 -24.72 -25.21 -8.30
C ARG A 400 -24.99 -24.87 -6.84
N LYS A 401 -25.57 -25.80 -6.08
CA LYS A 401 -25.95 -25.60 -4.66
C LYS A 401 -24.73 -25.20 -3.79
N TRP A 402 -23.56 -25.81 -3.99
CA TRP A 402 -22.35 -25.49 -3.23
C TRP A 402 -21.89 -24.04 -3.44
N VAL A 403 -22.02 -23.49 -4.66
CA VAL A 403 -21.71 -22.08 -4.92
C VAL A 403 -22.71 -21.15 -4.25
N ARG A 404 -24.00 -21.54 -4.26
CA ARG A 404 -25.08 -20.75 -3.65
C ARG A 404 -24.91 -20.54 -2.14
N ILE A 405 -24.22 -21.47 -1.47
CA ILE A 405 -23.92 -21.37 -0.04
C ILE A 405 -22.49 -20.81 0.17
N GLY A 406 -21.52 -21.35 -0.53
CA GLY A 406 -20.11 -21.03 -0.33
C GLY A 406 -19.73 -19.59 -0.67
N LEU A 407 -20.30 -19.02 -1.75
CA LEU A 407 -19.98 -17.64 -2.12
C LEU A 407 -20.42 -16.60 -1.08
N PRO A 408 -21.68 -16.62 -0.56
CA PRO A 408 -22.07 -15.73 0.53
C PRO A 408 -21.19 -15.90 1.78
N LEU A 409 -20.85 -17.14 2.14
CA LEU A 409 -19.97 -17.40 3.29
C LEU A 409 -18.58 -16.77 3.09
N LEU A 410 -17.97 -16.89 1.91
CA LEU A 410 -16.69 -16.25 1.60
C LEU A 410 -16.79 -14.71 1.64
N VAL A 411 -17.89 -14.14 1.14
CA VAL A 411 -18.10 -12.68 1.18
C VAL A 411 -18.30 -12.19 2.62
N VAL A 412 -19.06 -12.92 3.44
CA VAL A 412 -19.27 -12.60 4.86
C VAL A 412 -17.95 -12.75 5.63
N TRP A 413 -17.17 -13.81 5.38
CA TRP A 413 -15.86 -14.00 5.99
C TRP A 413 -14.89 -12.87 5.63
N LEU A 414 -14.80 -12.48 4.35
CA LEU A 414 -14.00 -11.33 3.92
C LEU A 414 -14.40 -10.03 4.64
N ALA A 415 -15.71 -9.74 4.64
CA ALA A 415 -16.22 -8.54 5.31
C ALA A 415 -15.97 -8.60 6.83
N GLY A 416 -16.18 -9.75 7.45
CA GLY A 416 -15.90 -10.00 8.88
C GLY A 416 -14.42 -9.79 9.21
N SER A 417 -13.51 -10.42 8.46
CA SER A 417 -12.05 -10.24 8.64
C SER A 417 -11.64 -8.77 8.57
N SER A 418 -12.21 -8.03 7.60
CA SER A 418 -11.95 -6.60 7.45
C SER A 418 -12.52 -5.75 8.59
N LEU A 419 -13.74 -6.03 9.03
CA LEU A 419 -14.41 -5.26 10.09
C LEU A 419 -13.77 -5.52 11.46
N LEU A 420 -13.44 -6.77 11.75
CA LEU A 420 -12.82 -7.19 13.01
C LEU A 420 -11.36 -6.74 13.13
N SER A 421 -10.69 -6.43 12.00
CA SER A 421 -9.34 -5.87 12.03
C SER A 421 -9.28 -4.37 12.37
N HIS A 422 -10.44 -3.69 12.49
CA HIS A 422 -10.46 -2.29 12.89
C HIS A 422 -10.09 -2.12 14.38
N PRO A 423 -9.25 -1.15 14.73
CA PRO A 423 -8.51 -0.22 13.87
C PRO A 423 -7.16 -0.75 13.36
N ASP A 424 -6.74 -1.95 13.75
CA ASP A 424 -5.39 -2.52 13.59
C ASP A 424 -5.12 -3.07 12.18
N TYR A 425 -5.46 -2.28 11.14
CA TYR A 425 -5.30 -2.71 9.75
C TYR A 425 -3.84 -2.98 9.36
N LEU A 426 -2.90 -2.19 9.87
CA LEU A 426 -1.48 -2.36 9.61
C LEU A 426 -0.98 -3.70 10.15
N ALA A 427 -1.36 -4.04 11.36
CA ALA A 427 -0.97 -5.27 12.04
C ALA A 427 -1.92 -6.45 11.76
N TYR A 428 -2.74 -6.37 10.71
CA TYR A 428 -3.60 -7.48 10.29
C TYR A 428 -2.79 -8.63 9.72
N PHE A 429 -3.04 -9.83 10.20
CA PHE A 429 -2.65 -11.10 9.60
C PHE A 429 -3.89 -11.98 9.47
N ASN A 430 -3.93 -12.79 8.42
CA ASN A 430 -4.97 -13.80 8.28
C ASN A 430 -4.64 -15.04 9.13
N GLU A 431 -5.47 -16.06 9.03
CA GLU A 431 -5.37 -17.26 9.84
C GLU A 431 -4.06 -18.06 9.64
N LEU A 432 -3.35 -17.85 8.52
CA LEU A 432 -2.02 -18.43 8.27
C LEU A 432 -0.93 -17.75 9.12
N GLY A 433 -1.16 -16.52 9.60
CA GLY A 433 -0.24 -15.82 10.49
C GLY A 433 -0.18 -16.40 11.90
N GLY A 434 -1.17 -17.20 12.29
CA GLY A 434 -1.23 -17.83 13.61
C GLY A 434 -1.36 -16.83 14.76
N SER A 435 -0.94 -17.25 15.97
CA SER A 435 -0.96 -16.43 17.19
C SER A 435 0.25 -15.52 17.35
N GLU A 436 1.35 -15.81 16.65
CA GLU A 436 2.64 -15.13 16.76
C GLU A 436 3.12 -14.65 15.38
N PRO A 437 2.43 -13.68 14.77
CA PRO A 437 2.74 -13.21 13.42
C PRO A 437 4.14 -12.59 13.30
N GLU A 438 4.73 -12.14 14.40
CA GLU A 438 6.11 -11.67 14.50
C GLU A 438 7.17 -12.75 14.23
N LYS A 439 6.80 -14.01 14.18
CA LYS A 439 7.67 -15.09 13.70
C LYS A 439 7.76 -15.14 12.17
N ILE A 440 6.83 -14.46 11.48
CA ILE A 440 6.74 -14.45 10.02
C ILE A 440 7.27 -13.12 9.46
N LEU A 441 6.67 -12.00 9.88
CA LEU A 441 6.98 -10.65 9.41
C LEU A 441 6.97 -9.66 10.57
N VAL A 442 7.79 -8.63 10.45
CA VAL A 442 7.84 -7.47 11.35
C VAL A 442 7.83 -6.17 10.53
N ASP A 443 8.43 -5.09 11.01
CA ASP A 443 8.53 -3.80 10.33
C ASP A 443 7.13 -3.26 9.93
N SER A 444 7.02 -2.60 8.81
CA SER A 444 5.80 -1.96 8.32
C SER A 444 4.63 -2.92 8.03
N ASP A 445 4.79 -4.21 8.28
CA ASP A 445 3.72 -5.20 8.25
C ASP A 445 3.10 -5.48 9.63
N LEU A 446 3.76 -5.14 10.74
CA LEU A 446 3.28 -5.44 12.10
C LEU A 446 3.54 -4.30 13.08
N ASP A 447 4.79 -3.87 13.22
CA ASP A 447 5.25 -2.87 14.17
C ASP A 447 6.07 -1.81 13.46
N TRP A 448 5.49 -0.64 13.29
CA TRP A 448 6.13 0.52 12.69
C TRP A 448 6.16 1.72 13.65
N GLY A 449 5.99 1.44 14.96
CA GLY A 449 5.94 2.44 16.04
C GLY A 449 4.54 3.03 16.28
N GLN A 450 3.50 2.45 15.72
CA GLN A 450 2.14 3.00 15.78
C GLN A 450 1.44 2.89 17.14
N ASP A 451 1.89 2.02 18.05
CA ASP A 451 1.16 1.73 19.30
C ASP A 451 1.68 2.49 20.53
N LEU A 452 2.54 3.49 20.38
CA LEU A 452 3.14 4.22 21.52
C LEU A 452 2.09 4.94 22.39
N LYS A 453 1.04 5.54 21.80
CA LYS A 453 -0.06 6.15 22.57
C LYS A 453 -0.84 5.13 23.40
N ARG A 454 -1.00 3.92 22.87
CA ARG A 454 -1.64 2.82 23.59
C ARG A 454 -0.76 2.34 24.73
N LEU A 455 0.56 2.25 24.49
CA LEU A 455 1.54 1.92 25.51
C LEU A 455 1.53 2.95 26.64
N ALA A 456 1.59 4.25 26.32
CA ALA A 456 1.54 5.32 27.32
C ALA A 456 0.28 5.22 28.19
N ARG A 457 -0.90 5.10 27.56
CA ARG A 457 -2.18 4.93 28.28
C ARG A 457 -2.13 3.73 29.23
N ARG A 458 -1.66 2.59 28.74
CA ARG A 458 -1.61 1.37 29.53
C ARG A 458 -0.67 1.45 30.71
N LEU A 459 0.51 2.07 30.53
CA LEU A 459 1.48 2.30 31.61
C LEU A 459 0.93 3.27 32.68
N HIS A 460 0.22 4.32 32.28
CA HIS A 460 -0.45 5.22 33.22
C HIS A 460 -1.56 4.54 34.02
N GLU A 461 -2.38 3.70 33.36
CA GLU A 461 -3.40 2.88 34.03
C GLU A 461 -2.78 1.91 35.05
N ALA A 462 -1.56 1.43 34.77
CA ALA A 462 -0.80 0.58 35.70
C ALA A 462 -0.06 1.34 36.79
N GLY A 463 -0.13 2.68 36.80
CA GLY A 463 0.59 3.51 37.75
C GLY A 463 2.11 3.50 37.58
N ALA A 464 2.61 3.16 36.39
CA ALA A 464 4.03 3.13 36.11
C ALA A 464 4.63 4.53 36.14
N ARG A 465 5.75 4.70 36.83
CA ARG A 465 6.52 5.96 36.87
C ARG A 465 7.67 5.94 35.85
N GLU A 466 8.14 4.75 35.52
CA GLU A 466 9.24 4.49 34.60
C GLU A 466 8.99 3.19 33.84
N VAL A 467 9.63 3.04 32.68
CA VAL A 467 9.58 1.84 31.85
C VAL A 467 10.94 1.63 31.17
N ALA A 468 11.47 0.42 31.25
CA ALA A 468 12.60 0.02 30.41
C ALA A 468 12.07 -0.26 29.01
N PHE A 469 12.48 0.54 28.00
CA PHE A 469 11.89 0.46 26.66
C PHE A 469 12.93 0.57 25.54
N LEU A 470 12.69 -0.18 24.47
CA LEU A 470 13.44 -0.14 23.23
C LEU A 470 12.50 0.27 22.08
N PRO A 471 12.40 1.57 21.76
CA PRO A 471 11.50 2.07 20.73
C PRO A 471 12.08 1.94 19.33
N LEU A 472 11.21 1.74 18.32
CA LEU A 472 11.56 1.81 16.89
C LEU A 472 11.67 3.26 16.38
N THR A 473 11.03 4.22 17.06
CA THR A 473 10.89 5.60 16.58
C THR A 473 11.93 6.53 17.21
N LEU A 474 12.23 7.62 16.51
CA LEU A 474 13.10 8.70 16.97
C LEU A 474 12.28 9.80 17.69
N GLY A 475 12.96 10.67 18.43
CA GLY A 475 12.37 11.83 19.11
C GLY A 475 12.30 11.67 20.62
N ASP A 476 11.79 12.68 21.29
CA ASP A 476 11.50 12.67 22.73
C ASP A 476 10.10 12.07 22.97
N ILE A 477 10.03 10.74 22.85
CA ILE A 477 8.76 10.01 22.94
C ILE A 477 8.13 10.04 24.36
N GLU A 478 8.91 10.35 25.41
CA GLU A 478 8.37 10.62 26.75
C GLU A 478 7.45 11.83 26.71
N HIS A 479 7.95 12.94 26.24
CA HIS A 479 7.19 14.18 26.15
C HIS A 479 6.11 14.11 25.07
N GLU A 480 6.47 13.67 23.86
CA GLU A 480 5.61 13.71 22.67
C GLU A 480 4.43 12.72 22.76
N MET A 481 4.63 11.54 23.38
CA MET A 481 3.61 10.50 23.49
C MET A 481 3.05 10.35 24.89
N GLY A 482 3.57 11.11 25.86
CA GLY A 482 3.17 11.04 27.27
C GLY A 482 3.55 9.71 27.91
N LEU A 483 4.66 9.11 27.54
CA LEU A 483 5.18 7.91 28.20
C LEU A 483 5.75 8.26 29.58
N PRO A 484 5.72 7.32 30.56
CA PRO A 484 6.55 7.45 31.76
C PRO A 484 8.02 7.57 31.42
N ALA A 485 8.85 7.98 32.37
CA ALA A 485 10.30 8.10 32.18
C ALA A 485 10.87 6.83 31.55
N ILE A 486 11.62 6.98 30.45
CA ILE A 486 12.15 5.85 29.71
C ILE A 486 13.58 5.56 30.15
N GLN A 487 13.81 4.33 30.60
CA GLN A 487 15.14 3.79 30.83
C GLN A 487 15.56 2.91 29.64
N GLY A 488 16.86 2.89 29.36
CA GLY A 488 17.42 1.97 28.36
C GLY A 488 17.20 0.52 28.77
N MET A 489 16.61 -0.28 27.88
CA MET A 489 16.37 -1.69 28.14
C MET A 489 17.67 -2.51 28.03
N ASP A 490 18.00 -3.27 29.07
CA ASP A 490 19.03 -4.31 28.97
C ASP A 490 18.41 -5.57 28.33
N VAL A 491 18.95 -5.96 27.17
CA VAL A 491 18.47 -7.13 26.42
C VAL A 491 18.90 -8.48 27.03
N GLN A 492 19.88 -8.48 27.94
CA GLN A 492 20.36 -9.67 28.61
C GLN A 492 19.61 -9.95 29.91
N ARG A 493 19.17 -8.90 30.61
CA ARG A 493 18.48 -9.00 31.90
C ARG A 493 17.31 -8.03 31.94
N PRO A 494 16.12 -8.48 32.38
CA PRO A 494 15.00 -7.57 32.57
C PRO A 494 15.29 -6.61 33.73
N SER A 495 14.85 -5.37 33.58
CA SER A 495 14.87 -4.39 34.68
C SER A 495 13.73 -4.67 35.65
N PRO A 496 13.87 -4.41 36.98
CA PRO A 496 12.73 -4.40 37.89
C PRO A 496 11.64 -3.43 37.41
N GLY A 497 10.38 -3.78 37.62
CA GLY A 497 9.25 -2.98 37.16
C GLY A 497 8.83 -3.27 35.70
N TRP A 498 8.36 -2.25 35.02
CA TRP A 498 7.81 -2.37 33.66
C TRP A 498 8.89 -2.39 32.58
N ASN A 499 8.80 -3.36 31.68
CA ASN A 499 9.66 -3.48 30.50
C ASN A 499 8.77 -3.59 29.25
N ALA A 500 8.99 -2.72 28.27
CA ALA A 500 8.27 -2.72 27.01
C ALA A 500 9.21 -3.06 25.84
N VAL A 501 8.75 -3.91 24.94
CA VAL A 501 9.55 -4.40 23.82
C VAL A 501 8.77 -4.20 22.53
N GLY A 502 9.22 -3.29 21.67
CA GLY A 502 8.75 -3.19 20.30
C GLY A 502 9.17 -4.41 19.50
N VAL A 503 8.20 -5.07 18.87
CA VAL A 503 8.42 -6.36 18.22
C VAL A 503 9.44 -6.27 17.10
N THR A 504 9.42 -5.21 16.29
CA THR A 504 10.38 -5.01 15.20
C THR A 504 11.78 -4.79 15.73
N CYS A 505 11.98 -3.86 16.67
CA CYS A 505 13.28 -3.65 17.29
C CYS A 505 13.85 -4.93 17.87
N TRP A 506 13.01 -5.69 18.56
CA TRP A 506 13.39 -6.95 19.14
C TRP A 506 13.92 -7.94 18.10
N LYS A 507 13.16 -8.20 17.03
CA LYS A 507 13.53 -9.17 16.00
C LYS A 507 14.75 -8.72 15.19
N GLU A 508 14.90 -7.45 14.91
CA GLU A 508 16.04 -6.91 14.18
C GLU A 508 17.31 -6.84 15.03
N LEU A 509 17.23 -6.35 16.28
CA LEU A 509 18.38 -6.30 17.19
C LEU A 509 18.90 -7.66 17.58
N ARG A 510 18.01 -8.61 17.89
CA ARG A 510 18.40 -9.97 18.25
C ARG A 510 19.36 -10.55 17.22
N LEU A 511 19.09 -10.33 15.95
CA LEU A 511 19.88 -10.88 14.86
C LEU A 511 21.22 -10.13 14.68
N GLY A 512 21.28 -8.85 15.06
CA GLY A 512 22.55 -8.11 15.13
C GLY A 512 23.43 -8.53 16.30
N LEU A 513 22.85 -9.02 17.41
CA LEU A 513 23.55 -9.59 18.55
C LEU A 513 23.86 -11.08 18.34
N GLY A 514 23.01 -11.81 17.61
CA GLY A 514 23.15 -13.23 17.31
C GLY A 514 24.38 -13.55 16.47
N ASP A 515 24.82 -12.62 15.60
CA ASP A 515 26.09 -12.76 14.85
C ASP A 515 27.32 -12.79 15.77
N LYS A 516 27.22 -12.16 16.96
CA LYS A 516 28.27 -12.15 17.98
C LYS A 516 28.08 -13.20 19.06
N HIS A 517 26.85 -13.62 19.34
CA HIS A 517 26.48 -14.55 20.40
C HIS A 517 25.27 -15.42 19.99
N PRO A 518 25.45 -16.38 19.07
CA PRO A 518 24.35 -17.19 18.54
C PRO A 518 23.62 -18.04 19.60
N GLU A 519 24.25 -18.29 20.75
CA GLU A 519 23.66 -19.10 21.84
C GLU A 519 22.99 -18.28 22.95
N ALA A 520 23.07 -16.95 22.91
CA ALA A 520 22.45 -16.09 23.93
C ALA A 520 20.95 -15.95 23.65
N ALA A 521 20.14 -16.87 24.16
CA ALA A 521 18.69 -16.64 24.22
C ALA A 521 18.43 -15.47 25.17
N LEU A 522 18.02 -14.37 24.61
CA LEU A 522 17.69 -13.15 25.33
C LEU A 522 16.39 -13.34 26.10
N TRP A 523 16.22 -12.65 27.22
CA TRP A 523 15.10 -12.89 28.13
C TRP A 523 13.69 -12.73 27.51
N PRO A 524 13.43 -11.81 26.55
CA PRO A 524 12.10 -11.72 25.95
C PRO A 524 11.67 -12.92 25.11
N ASP A 525 12.61 -13.81 24.74
CA ASP A 525 12.27 -15.06 24.03
C ASP A 525 11.95 -16.23 24.98
N ARG A 526 12.29 -16.08 26.26
CA ARG A 526 12.13 -17.14 27.28
C ARG A 526 10.94 -16.91 28.19
N ILE A 527 10.47 -15.66 28.26
CA ILE A 527 9.44 -15.23 29.19
C ILE A 527 8.24 -14.76 28.38
N GLU A 528 7.08 -15.28 28.70
CA GLU A 528 5.86 -14.80 28.07
C GLU A 528 5.55 -13.38 28.54
N PRO A 529 5.09 -12.49 27.64
CA PRO A 529 4.69 -11.14 28.03
C PRO A 529 3.50 -11.18 29.00
N THR A 530 3.53 -10.30 29.99
CA THR A 530 2.38 -10.09 30.88
C THR A 530 1.14 -9.71 30.09
N GLU A 531 1.32 -8.87 29.06
CA GLU A 531 0.28 -8.53 28.10
C GLU A 531 0.89 -8.03 26.79
N ARG A 532 0.05 -7.94 25.75
CA ARG A 532 0.40 -7.32 24.47
C ARG A 532 -0.40 -6.02 24.32
N VAL A 533 0.30 -4.89 24.16
CA VAL A 533 -0.33 -3.59 23.95
C VAL A 533 -0.47 -3.33 22.45
N GLY A 534 -1.69 -3.07 22.00
CA GLY A 534 -1.99 -3.07 20.59
C GLY A 534 -1.66 -4.44 19.98
N LYS A 535 -0.89 -4.45 18.90
CA LYS A 535 -0.37 -5.68 18.29
C LYS A 535 1.15 -5.70 18.19
N SER A 536 1.80 -4.59 18.48
CA SER A 536 3.21 -4.35 18.16
C SER A 536 4.12 -4.24 19.37
N VAL A 537 3.60 -4.13 20.61
CA VAL A 537 4.41 -3.99 21.82
C VAL A 537 4.13 -5.12 22.81
N LEU A 538 5.19 -5.80 23.24
CA LEU A 538 5.15 -6.79 24.32
C LEU A 538 5.47 -6.10 25.64
N LEU A 539 4.62 -6.25 26.66
CA LEU A 539 4.77 -5.63 27.97
C LEU A 539 4.99 -6.69 29.05
N TYR A 540 6.00 -6.47 29.88
CA TYR A 540 6.42 -7.37 30.96
C TYR A 540 6.50 -6.60 32.28
N TYR A 541 6.22 -7.28 33.40
CA TYR A 541 6.40 -6.74 34.73
C TYR A 541 7.24 -7.70 35.59
N PHE A 542 8.31 -7.17 36.16
CA PHE A 542 9.20 -7.89 37.07
C PHE A 542 9.15 -7.20 38.44
N PRO A 543 8.72 -7.91 39.51
CA PRO A 543 8.61 -7.32 40.84
C PRO A 543 9.92 -6.78 41.40
#